data_b854b15cb291ac5861661ea5b7ff6e8e
#
_entry.id   b854b15cb291ac5861661ea5b7ff6e8e
#
_cell.length_a   1.000
_cell.length_b   1.000
_cell.length_c   1.000
_cell.angle_alpha   90.00
_cell.angle_beta   90.00
_cell.angle_gamma   90.00
#
_symmetry.space_group_name_H-M   'P 1'
#
loop_
_entity.id
_entity.type
_entity.pdbx_description
1 polymer ?
#
loop_
_entity_poly.entity_id
_entity_poly.type
_entity_poly.pdbx_seq_one_letter_code
_entity_poly.pdbx_strand_id
1 'polypeptide(L)'
;MTEKEKMLAGMVYSAVDKQLLEELNAVKEEIHRYNALSPADNDGRLGILKGLLGHIGDEEIIINQPFYCDYGKQISVGRRFFANFHFTVLDEAKVTIGDDCFIGPNVSIYTACHS
;
A
#
# COMPACT_ATOMS: atom_id res chain seq x y z
N MET A 1 -17.57 -16.29 -8.21
CA MET A 1 -16.69 -15.25 -7.63
C MET A 1 -15.56 -14.95 -8.60
N THR A 2 -15.24 -13.68 -8.75
CA THR A 2 -14.02 -13.29 -9.48
C THR A 2 -12.79 -13.66 -8.66
N GLU A 3 -11.63 -13.72 -9.31
CA GLU A 3 -10.37 -13.96 -8.58
C GLU A 3 -10.06 -12.85 -7.60
N LYS A 4 -10.44 -11.60 -7.91
CA LYS A 4 -10.31 -10.48 -6.98
C LYS A 4 -11.20 -10.68 -5.73
N GLU A 5 -12.45 -11.11 -5.92
CA GLU A 5 -13.34 -11.39 -4.79
C GLU A 5 -12.80 -12.50 -3.89
N LYS A 6 -12.24 -13.55 -4.48
CA LYS A 6 -11.59 -14.63 -3.72
C LYS A 6 -10.40 -14.09 -2.93
N MET A 7 -9.55 -13.28 -3.56
CA MET A 7 -8.40 -12.67 -2.91
C MET A 7 -8.82 -11.85 -1.69
N LEU A 8 -9.80 -10.96 -1.86
CA LEU A 8 -10.27 -10.09 -0.79
C LEU A 8 -10.96 -10.86 0.35
N ALA A 9 -11.52 -12.02 0.05
CA ALA A 9 -12.16 -12.90 1.03
C ALA A 9 -11.15 -13.83 1.75
N GLY A 10 -9.87 -13.75 1.43
CA GLY A 10 -8.85 -14.61 2.02
C GLY A 10 -8.84 -16.02 1.46
N MET A 11 -9.49 -16.24 0.33
CA MET A 11 -9.53 -17.53 -0.36
C MET A 11 -8.34 -17.68 -1.31
N VAL A 12 -8.00 -18.93 -1.64
CA VAL A 12 -6.99 -19.19 -2.70
C VAL A 12 -7.49 -18.64 -4.02
N TYR A 13 -6.64 -17.91 -4.74
CA TYR A 13 -6.97 -17.26 -6.00
C TYR A 13 -5.81 -17.38 -7.01
N SER A 14 -6.11 -17.09 -8.28
CA SER A 14 -5.08 -17.07 -9.31
C SER A 14 -4.39 -15.70 -9.34
N ALA A 15 -3.10 -15.68 -9.05
CA ALA A 15 -2.30 -14.43 -9.05
C ALA A 15 -2.02 -13.91 -10.48
N VAL A 16 -2.32 -14.69 -11.52
CA VAL A 16 -2.13 -14.28 -12.92
C VAL A 16 -3.43 -13.83 -13.59
N ASP A 17 -4.50 -13.62 -12.82
CA ASP A 17 -5.76 -13.09 -13.31
C ASP A 17 -5.57 -11.72 -13.97
N LYS A 18 -6.21 -11.49 -15.11
CA LYS A 18 -6.01 -10.26 -15.89
C LYS A 18 -6.38 -9.00 -15.11
N GLN A 19 -7.52 -9.00 -14.41
CA GLN A 19 -7.95 -7.85 -13.63
C GLN A 19 -6.93 -7.51 -12.54
N LEU A 20 -6.45 -8.53 -11.83
CA LEU A 20 -5.47 -8.33 -10.76
C LEU A 20 -4.13 -7.82 -11.31
N LEU A 21 -3.68 -8.35 -12.45
CA LEU A 21 -2.44 -7.88 -13.08
C LEU A 21 -2.54 -6.43 -13.54
N GLU A 22 -3.68 -6.03 -14.11
CA GLU A 22 -3.91 -4.64 -14.52
C GLU A 22 -3.87 -3.69 -13.32
N GLU A 23 -4.50 -4.05 -12.21
CA GLU A 23 -4.47 -3.26 -10.99
C GLU A 23 -3.07 -3.17 -10.39
N LEU A 24 -2.34 -4.29 -10.35
CA LEU A 24 -0.95 -4.32 -9.88
C LEU A 24 -0.06 -3.40 -10.72
N ASN A 25 -0.21 -3.44 -12.05
CA ASN A 25 0.61 -2.61 -12.93
C ASN A 25 0.31 -1.12 -12.74
N ALA A 26 -0.96 -0.74 -12.57
CA ALA A 26 -1.33 0.64 -12.30
C ALA A 26 -0.70 1.15 -11.00
N VAL A 27 -0.70 0.32 -9.95
CA VAL A 27 -0.09 0.66 -8.66
C VAL A 27 1.43 0.77 -8.79
N LYS A 28 2.07 -0.10 -9.56
CA LYS A 28 3.53 -0.02 -9.79
C LYS A 28 3.92 1.33 -10.39
N GLU A 29 3.13 1.89 -11.30
CA GLU A 29 3.38 3.21 -11.86
C GLU A 29 3.26 4.30 -10.78
N GLU A 30 2.24 4.24 -9.93
CA GLU A 30 2.08 5.17 -8.82
C GLU A 30 3.24 5.08 -7.82
N ILE A 31 3.65 3.87 -7.48
CA ILE A 31 4.78 3.61 -6.58
C ILE A 31 6.07 4.16 -7.18
N HIS A 32 6.28 3.96 -8.49
CA HIS A 32 7.45 4.52 -9.18
C HIS A 32 7.50 6.04 -9.05
N ARG A 33 6.38 6.71 -9.29
CA ARG A 33 6.30 8.16 -9.14
C ARG A 33 6.56 8.60 -7.70
N TYR A 34 5.97 7.89 -6.73
CA TYR A 34 6.16 8.20 -5.32
C TYR A 34 7.64 8.13 -4.93
N ASN A 35 8.29 7.02 -5.27
CA ASN A 35 9.69 6.78 -4.89
C ASN A 35 10.67 7.68 -5.62
N ALA A 36 10.28 8.29 -6.74
CA ALA A 36 11.11 9.21 -7.50
C ALA A 36 10.99 10.67 -7.02
N LEU A 37 10.00 10.98 -6.18
CA LEU A 37 9.86 12.34 -5.65
C LEU A 37 10.99 12.68 -4.68
N SER A 38 11.33 13.99 -4.61
CA SER A 38 12.23 14.47 -3.57
C SER A 38 11.66 14.17 -2.19
N PRO A 39 12.48 13.72 -1.23
CA PRO A 39 12.03 13.56 0.16
C PRO A 39 11.49 14.85 0.78
N ALA A 40 11.87 16.01 0.25
CA ALA A 40 11.39 17.31 0.71
C ALA A 40 10.05 17.72 0.09
N ASP A 41 9.57 17.00 -0.93
CA ASP A 41 8.30 17.29 -1.60
C ASP A 41 7.13 16.67 -0.81
N ASN A 42 6.79 17.29 0.32
CA ASN A 42 5.74 16.79 1.20
C ASN A 42 4.37 16.79 0.52
N ASP A 43 4.05 17.83 -0.25
CA ASP A 43 2.76 17.93 -0.93
C ASP A 43 2.61 16.86 -2.03
N GLY A 44 3.68 16.63 -2.80
CA GLY A 44 3.68 15.60 -3.84
C GLY A 44 3.53 14.20 -3.25
N ARG A 45 4.26 13.91 -2.17
CA ARG A 45 4.15 12.62 -1.48
C ARG A 45 2.76 12.40 -0.91
N LEU A 46 2.22 13.40 -0.21
CA LEU A 46 0.87 13.32 0.36
C LEU A 46 -0.18 13.12 -0.73
N GLY A 47 -0.06 13.85 -1.84
CA GLY A 47 -1.01 13.74 -2.95
C GLY A 47 -1.08 12.32 -3.52
N ILE A 48 0.07 11.67 -3.71
CA ILE A 48 0.09 10.29 -4.20
C ILE A 48 -0.49 9.33 -3.16
N LEU A 49 -0.12 9.47 -1.88
CA LEU A 49 -0.64 8.61 -0.82
C LEU A 49 -2.15 8.70 -0.68
N LYS A 50 -2.73 9.90 -0.79
CA LYS A 50 -4.18 10.09 -0.76
C LYS A 50 -4.90 9.33 -1.87
N GLY A 51 -4.32 9.27 -3.04
CA GLY A 51 -4.91 8.55 -4.17
C GLY A 51 -4.63 7.05 -4.14
N LEU A 52 -3.54 6.63 -3.51
CA LEU A 52 -3.07 5.24 -3.52
C LEU A 52 -3.67 4.42 -2.37
N LEU A 53 -3.62 4.94 -1.14
CA LEU A 53 -4.08 4.20 0.04
C LEU A 53 -5.60 4.23 0.17
N GLY A 54 -6.16 3.21 0.81
CA GLY A 54 -7.59 3.10 1.02
C GLY A 54 -8.13 4.15 2.01
N HIS A 55 -7.38 4.40 3.07
CA HIS A 55 -7.72 5.41 4.07
C HIS A 55 -6.46 5.91 4.78
N ILE A 56 -6.41 7.22 5.02
CA ILE A 56 -5.41 7.83 5.89
C ILE A 56 -6.12 8.68 6.94
N GLY A 57 -5.66 8.59 8.20
CA GLY A 57 -6.34 9.22 9.33
C GLY A 57 -6.19 10.73 9.38
N ASP A 58 -5.07 11.27 8.89
CA ASP A 58 -4.82 12.70 8.78
C ASP A 58 -3.73 12.97 7.74
N GLU A 59 -3.41 14.25 7.53
CA GLU A 59 -2.38 14.67 6.56
C GLU A 59 -0.97 14.70 7.14
N GLU A 60 -0.81 14.30 8.39
CA GLU A 60 0.52 14.19 9.04
C GLU A 60 1.20 12.86 8.74
N ILE A 61 0.67 12.09 7.80
CA ILE A 61 1.25 10.82 7.37
C ILE A 61 2.63 11.05 6.75
N ILE A 62 3.61 10.23 7.16
CA ILE A 62 4.94 10.21 6.56
C ILE A 62 5.29 8.77 6.24
N ILE A 63 5.61 8.51 4.99
CA ILE A 63 6.16 7.23 4.57
C ILE A 63 7.44 7.54 3.81
N ASN A 64 8.58 7.25 4.43
CA ASN A 64 9.87 7.48 3.79
C ASN A 64 10.08 6.52 2.62
N GLN A 65 10.65 7.04 1.55
CA GLN A 65 10.93 6.25 0.36
C GLN A 65 12.20 5.37 0.56
N PRO A 66 12.27 4.22 -0.07
CA PRO A 66 11.23 3.67 -0.93
C PRO A 66 10.11 2.99 -0.13
N PHE A 67 8.90 3.05 -0.70
CA PHE A 67 7.71 2.37 -0.20
C PHE A 67 7.16 1.48 -1.29
N TYR A 68 6.67 0.30 -0.93
CA TYR A 68 6.09 -0.65 -1.88
C TYR A 68 4.79 -1.22 -1.33
N CYS A 69 3.81 -1.38 -2.21
CA CYS A 69 2.59 -2.12 -1.91
C CYS A 69 2.09 -2.76 -3.20
N ASP A 70 1.15 -3.71 -3.08
CA ASP A 70 0.57 -4.35 -4.26
C ASP A 70 -0.64 -3.59 -4.78
N TYR A 71 -1.59 -3.24 -3.93
CA TYR A 71 -2.82 -2.55 -4.34
C TYR A 71 -2.97 -1.16 -3.72
N GLY A 72 -2.54 -0.98 -2.50
CA GLY A 72 -2.69 0.26 -1.76
C GLY A 72 -4.10 0.45 -1.18
N LYS A 73 -5.14 0.18 -1.97
CA LYS A 73 -6.55 0.39 -1.58
C LYS A 73 -6.99 -0.45 -0.39
N GLN A 74 -6.30 -1.54 -0.09
CA GLN A 74 -6.60 -2.39 1.06
C GLN A 74 -5.88 -1.92 2.33
N ILE A 75 -5.04 -0.90 2.23
CA ILE A 75 -4.28 -0.35 3.35
C ILE A 75 -5.03 0.82 3.96
N SER A 76 -5.29 0.74 5.27
CA SER A 76 -5.86 1.85 6.05
C SER A 76 -4.91 2.16 7.19
N VAL A 77 -4.53 3.43 7.33
CA VAL A 77 -3.67 3.87 8.43
C VAL A 77 -4.39 4.93 9.24
N GLY A 78 -4.13 4.94 10.55
CA GLY A 78 -4.68 5.91 11.45
C GLY A 78 -3.93 7.24 11.40
N ARG A 79 -4.18 8.09 12.40
CA ARG A 79 -3.58 9.41 12.47
C ARG A 79 -2.11 9.32 12.88
N ARG A 80 -1.32 10.28 12.42
CA ARG A 80 0.10 10.42 12.77
C ARG A 80 0.90 9.16 12.47
N PHE A 81 0.63 8.57 11.30
CA PHE A 81 1.35 7.38 10.86
C PHE A 81 2.74 7.75 10.35
N PHE A 82 3.75 7.04 10.81
CA PHE A 82 5.12 7.17 10.33
C PHE A 82 5.68 5.80 9.95
N ALA A 83 6.19 5.68 8.74
CA ALA A 83 6.95 4.50 8.31
C ALA A 83 8.32 4.92 7.81
N ASN A 84 9.34 4.21 8.26
CA ASN A 84 10.72 4.42 7.84
C ASN A 84 10.98 3.71 6.50
N PHE A 85 12.24 3.75 6.03
CA PHE A 85 12.63 3.28 4.69
C PHE A 85 12.31 1.80 4.46
N HIS A 86 11.97 1.47 3.21
CA HIS A 86 11.71 0.10 2.77
C HIS A 86 10.54 -0.56 3.51
N PHE A 87 9.45 0.18 3.70
CA PHE A 87 8.20 -0.39 4.16
C PHE A 87 7.49 -1.04 2.98
N THR A 88 7.13 -2.32 3.12
CA THR A 88 6.48 -3.11 2.07
C THR A 88 5.20 -3.73 2.62
N VAL A 89 4.09 -3.51 1.94
CA VAL A 89 2.80 -4.10 2.31
C VAL A 89 2.22 -4.80 1.09
N LEU A 90 2.15 -6.13 1.14
CA LEU A 90 1.49 -6.92 0.11
C LEU A 90 0.03 -7.08 0.52
N ASP A 91 -0.79 -6.12 0.11
CA ASP A 91 -2.16 -5.96 0.58
C ASP A 91 -3.19 -6.65 -0.32
N GLU A 92 -3.04 -7.96 -0.49
CA GLU A 92 -4.06 -8.79 -1.13
C GLU A 92 -5.33 -8.89 -0.27
N ALA A 93 -5.16 -8.79 1.04
CA ALA A 93 -6.26 -8.65 2.01
C ALA A 93 -6.12 -7.32 2.75
N LYS A 94 -7.14 -6.92 3.51
CA LYS A 94 -7.14 -5.66 4.25
C LYS A 94 -6.03 -5.62 5.30
N VAL A 95 -5.34 -4.49 5.35
CA VAL A 95 -4.36 -4.16 6.40
C VAL A 95 -4.81 -2.87 7.07
N THR A 96 -5.09 -2.93 8.36
CA THR A 96 -5.51 -1.77 9.15
C THR A 96 -4.48 -1.50 10.24
N ILE A 97 -3.95 -0.29 10.25
CA ILE A 97 -2.96 0.15 11.23
C ILE A 97 -3.56 1.32 12.00
N GLY A 98 -3.51 1.26 13.32
CA GLY A 98 -4.13 2.27 14.18
C GLY A 98 -3.36 3.57 14.25
N ASP A 99 -3.84 4.49 15.13
CA ASP A 99 -3.23 5.81 15.34
C ASP A 99 -1.85 5.69 15.99
N ASP A 100 -1.01 6.69 15.75
CA ASP A 100 0.29 6.85 16.41
C ASP A 100 1.24 5.66 16.22
N CYS A 101 1.13 4.98 15.09
CA CYS A 101 1.98 3.84 14.80
C CYS A 101 3.28 4.30 14.15
N PHE A 102 4.39 3.82 14.67
CA PHE A 102 5.73 4.04 14.12
C PHE A 102 6.27 2.71 13.58
N ILE A 103 6.55 2.68 12.29
CA ILE A 103 7.13 1.50 11.63
C ILE A 103 8.61 1.76 11.40
N GLY A 104 9.47 0.90 11.94
CA GLY A 104 10.91 0.97 11.71
C GLY A 104 11.30 0.62 10.28
N PRO A 105 12.60 0.71 9.93
CA PRO A 105 13.05 0.39 8.58
C PRO A 105 12.94 -1.09 8.28
N ASN A 106 12.76 -1.42 6.99
CA ASN A 106 12.76 -2.80 6.48
C ASN A 106 11.68 -3.69 7.09
N VAL A 107 10.48 -3.13 7.34
CA VAL A 107 9.33 -3.90 7.82
C VAL A 107 8.48 -4.31 6.63
N SER A 108 8.08 -5.57 6.59
CA SER A 108 7.20 -6.11 5.55
C SER A 108 5.97 -6.76 6.16
N ILE A 109 4.81 -6.51 5.56
CA ILE A 109 3.54 -7.12 5.93
C ILE A 109 3.02 -7.88 4.70
N TYR A 110 2.82 -9.18 4.83
CA TYR A 110 2.36 -10.03 3.74
C TYR A 110 1.00 -10.62 4.08
N THR A 111 0.02 -10.43 3.20
CA THR A 111 -1.33 -10.97 3.36
C THR A 111 -1.72 -11.90 2.20
N ALA A 112 -0.83 -12.10 1.23
CA ALA A 112 -1.14 -12.86 0.04
C ALA A 112 -1.44 -14.33 0.35
N CYS A 113 -2.49 -14.86 -0.32
CA CYS A 113 -2.89 -16.27 -0.23
C CYS A 113 -3.31 -16.71 -1.64
N HIS A 114 -2.38 -17.32 -2.38
CA HIS A 114 -2.64 -17.77 -3.75
C HIS A 114 -1.94 -19.09 -4.05
N SER A 115 -2.43 -19.77 -5.07
CA SER A 115 -1.82 -21.01 -5.53
C SER A 115 -0.60 -20.74 -6.42
#